data_ae28a0a8a0e8a82ab5a2f090628ca1ff
#
_entry.id   ae28a0a8a0e8a82ab5a2f090628ca1ff
#
_cell.length_a   1.000
_cell.length_b   1.000
_cell.length_c   1.000
_cell.angle_alpha   90.00
_cell.angle_beta   90.00
_cell.angle_gamma   90.00
#
_symmetry.space_group_name_H-M   'P 1'
#
loop_
_entity.id
_entity.type
_entity.pdbx_description
1 polymer ?
#
loop_
_entity_poly.entity_id
_entity_poly.type
_entity_poly.pdbx_seq_one_letter_code
_entity_poly.pdbx_strand_id
1 'polypeptide(L)'
;KRRFSSDSPVSTGAAALAYLNGAEEQLKEAASLVKGSRDNLLDKLGALLERNRSLEKELEQLKAKAASAAGDDLSAAAVEIKGAKVLAARLDGLDGKALLALVDQLKNKLGRAVILLGGELDGKVVLVAGVTQDLTGQLKAGELMKQAAAAVGGKGGGRPDMAQGGGTDAAKLDEALALAQRFVEQGL
;
A
#
# COMPACT_ATOMS: atom_id res chain seq x y z
N LYS A 1 5.42 4.41 -37.88
CA LYS A 1 5.52 3.45 -39.00
C LYS A 1 6.07 2.15 -38.44
N ARG A 2 5.21 1.22 -38.07
CA ARG A 2 5.61 -0.16 -37.76
C ARG A 2 5.86 -0.83 -39.11
N ARG A 3 7.11 -1.27 -39.34
CA ARG A 3 7.42 -2.15 -40.48
C ARG A 3 6.75 -3.48 -40.20
N PHE A 4 5.79 -3.85 -41.02
CA PHE A 4 5.35 -5.22 -41.15
C PHE A 4 6.55 -6.02 -41.69
N SER A 5 7.11 -6.89 -40.86
CA SER A 5 8.07 -7.88 -41.31
C SER A 5 7.33 -8.88 -42.20
N SER A 6 7.77 -9.03 -43.44
CA SER A 6 7.22 -9.95 -44.42
C SER A 6 7.63 -11.42 -44.22
N ASP A 7 8.07 -11.78 -43.02
CA ASP A 7 8.42 -13.15 -42.67
C ASP A 7 7.24 -13.87 -42.00
N SER A 8 6.07 -13.82 -42.64
CA SER A 8 5.06 -14.84 -42.38
C SER A 8 5.46 -16.07 -43.20
N PRO A 9 5.79 -17.22 -42.61
CA PRO A 9 5.99 -18.44 -43.37
C PRO A 9 4.68 -18.71 -44.09
N VAL A 10 4.73 -18.68 -45.43
CA VAL A 10 3.61 -19.15 -46.26
C VAL A 10 3.53 -20.65 -46.02
N SER A 11 2.84 -21.05 -44.94
CA SER A 11 2.63 -22.44 -44.63
C SER A 11 1.45 -22.92 -45.46
N THR A 12 1.75 -23.76 -46.43
CA THR A 12 0.73 -24.41 -47.31
C THR A 12 0.35 -25.76 -46.72
N GLY A 13 -0.94 -26.06 -46.71
CA GLY A 13 -1.45 -27.39 -46.39
C GLY A 13 -1.34 -27.79 -44.91
N ALA A 14 -0.65 -28.87 -44.59
CA ALA A 14 -0.61 -29.48 -43.26
C ALA A 14 -0.07 -28.58 -42.17
N ALA A 15 0.92 -27.72 -42.44
CA ALA A 15 1.51 -26.81 -41.46
C ALA A 15 0.54 -25.68 -41.09
N ALA A 16 -0.24 -25.17 -42.04
CA ALA A 16 -1.28 -24.18 -41.77
C ALA A 16 -2.40 -24.77 -40.88
N LEU A 17 -2.78 -26.01 -41.18
CA LEU A 17 -3.79 -26.73 -40.39
C LEU A 17 -3.31 -26.99 -38.95
N ALA A 18 -2.06 -27.42 -38.78
CA ALA A 18 -1.47 -27.62 -37.46
C ALA A 18 -1.41 -26.32 -36.64
N TYR A 19 -1.07 -25.20 -37.26
CA TYR A 19 -1.08 -23.88 -36.64
C TYR A 19 -2.48 -23.45 -36.18
N LEU A 20 -3.49 -23.63 -37.06
CA LEU A 20 -4.89 -23.32 -36.73
C LEU A 20 -5.41 -24.19 -35.58
N ASN A 21 -5.13 -25.51 -35.64
CA ASN A 21 -5.53 -26.42 -34.57
C ASN A 21 -4.87 -26.04 -33.22
N GLY A 22 -3.59 -25.69 -33.25
CA GLY A 22 -2.90 -25.22 -32.03
C GLY A 22 -3.50 -23.95 -31.44
N ALA A 23 -3.85 -22.98 -32.27
CA ALA A 23 -4.52 -21.76 -31.86
C ALA A 23 -5.93 -22.05 -31.29
N GLU A 24 -6.65 -22.99 -31.91
CA GLU A 24 -7.97 -23.39 -31.39
C GLU A 24 -7.89 -24.11 -30.05
N GLU A 25 -6.89 -24.95 -29.84
CA GLU A 25 -6.65 -25.62 -28.55
C GLU A 25 -6.33 -24.59 -27.47
N GLN A 26 -5.47 -23.62 -27.73
CA GLN A 26 -5.16 -22.54 -26.81
C GLN A 26 -6.41 -21.72 -26.43
N LEU A 27 -7.29 -21.43 -27.40
CA LEU A 27 -8.56 -20.74 -27.11
C LEU A 27 -9.50 -21.59 -26.26
N LYS A 28 -9.57 -22.90 -26.49
CA LYS A 28 -10.37 -23.84 -25.66
C LYS A 28 -9.82 -23.89 -24.22
N GLU A 29 -8.50 -23.96 -24.09
CA GLU A 29 -7.85 -23.97 -22.79
C GLU A 29 -8.11 -22.66 -22.03
N ALA A 30 -7.93 -21.49 -22.67
CA ALA A 30 -8.25 -20.19 -22.09
C ALA A 30 -9.72 -20.08 -21.68
N ALA A 31 -10.65 -20.57 -22.51
CA ALA A 31 -12.08 -20.59 -22.18
C ALA A 31 -12.37 -21.48 -20.96
N SER A 32 -11.70 -22.62 -20.86
CA SER A 32 -11.83 -23.53 -19.72
C SER A 32 -11.40 -22.87 -18.41
N LEU A 33 -10.29 -22.10 -18.40
CA LEU A 33 -9.81 -21.39 -17.21
C LEU A 33 -10.86 -20.41 -16.65
N VAL A 34 -11.63 -19.78 -17.51
CA VAL A 34 -12.71 -18.83 -17.11
C VAL A 34 -14.07 -19.53 -16.99
N LYS A 35 -14.12 -20.87 -17.04
CA LYS A 35 -15.36 -21.66 -17.02
C LYS A 35 -16.34 -21.21 -18.09
N GLY A 36 -15.83 -20.97 -19.29
CA GLY A 36 -16.56 -20.53 -20.46
C GLY A 36 -16.39 -21.49 -21.64
N SER A 37 -16.94 -21.06 -22.78
CA SER A 37 -16.72 -21.65 -24.12
C SER A 37 -16.02 -20.63 -24.99
N ARG A 38 -15.54 -21.06 -26.17
CA ARG A 38 -14.95 -20.17 -27.16
C ARG A 38 -15.86 -18.97 -27.50
N ASP A 39 -17.16 -19.22 -27.62
CA ASP A 39 -18.13 -18.21 -28.04
C ASP A 39 -18.39 -17.14 -27.00
N ASN A 40 -18.22 -17.46 -25.71
CA ASN A 40 -18.44 -16.53 -24.60
C ASN A 40 -17.16 -16.17 -23.84
N LEU A 41 -15.99 -16.52 -24.36
CA LEU A 41 -14.70 -16.26 -23.70
C LEU A 41 -14.49 -14.77 -23.37
N LEU A 42 -14.76 -13.90 -24.35
CA LEU A 42 -14.57 -12.45 -24.18
C LEU A 42 -15.52 -11.85 -23.15
N ASP A 43 -16.77 -12.29 -23.16
CA ASP A 43 -17.78 -11.87 -22.18
C ASP A 43 -17.39 -12.30 -20.76
N LYS A 44 -16.91 -13.56 -20.62
CA LYS A 44 -16.43 -14.08 -19.35
C LYS A 44 -15.20 -13.33 -18.83
N LEU A 45 -14.25 -13.03 -19.71
CA LEU A 45 -13.07 -12.21 -19.35
C LEU A 45 -13.49 -10.81 -18.96
N GLY A 46 -14.39 -10.17 -19.70
CA GLY A 46 -14.94 -8.86 -19.35
C GLY A 46 -15.59 -8.86 -17.96
N ALA A 47 -16.46 -9.83 -17.72
CA ALA A 47 -17.12 -9.97 -16.40
C ALA A 47 -16.13 -10.21 -15.25
N LEU A 48 -15.07 -11.00 -15.47
CA LEU A 48 -14.02 -11.21 -14.47
C LEU A 48 -13.23 -9.94 -14.18
N LEU A 49 -12.88 -9.18 -15.21
CA LEU A 49 -12.18 -7.89 -15.03
C LEU A 49 -13.03 -6.88 -14.26
N GLU A 50 -14.31 -6.75 -14.60
CA GLU A 50 -15.24 -5.87 -13.86
C GLU A 50 -15.42 -6.32 -12.42
N ARG A 51 -15.54 -7.64 -12.19
CA ARG A 51 -15.62 -8.18 -10.83
C ARG A 51 -14.35 -7.92 -10.03
N ASN A 52 -13.18 -8.05 -10.65
CA ASN A 52 -11.90 -7.75 -10.00
C ASN A 52 -11.83 -6.27 -9.57
N ARG A 53 -12.20 -5.34 -10.47
CA ARG A 53 -12.27 -3.91 -10.16
C ARG A 53 -13.24 -3.60 -9.04
N SER A 54 -14.41 -4.26 -9.02
CA SER A 54 -15.39 -4.11 -7.94
C SER A 54 -14.82 -4.57 -6.61
N LEU A 55 -14.19 -5.76 -6.58
CA LEU A 55 -13.57 -6.30 -5.36
C LEU A 55 -12.42 -5.43 -4.86
N GLU A 56 -11.59 -4.91 -5.74
CA GLU A 56 -10.52 -3.96 -5.38
C GLU A 56 -11.10 -2.70 -4.72
N LYS A 57 -12.18 -2.15 -5.30
CA LYS A 57 -12.87 -0.97 -4.74
C LYS A 57 -13.53 -1.26 -3.40
N GLU A 58 -14.19 -2.41 -3.26
CA GLU A 58 -14.78 -2.84 -1.98
C GLU A 58 -13.70 -3.03 -0.91
N LEU A 59 -12.57 -3.63 -1.27
CA LEU A 59 -11.43 -3.81 -0.37
C LEU A 59 -10.87 -2.46 0.09
N GLU A 60 -10.70 -1.49 -0.82
CA GLU A 60 -10.28 -0.13 -0.45
C GLU A 60 -11.27 0.55 0.50
N GLN A 61 -12.57 0.42 0.24
CA GLN A 61 -13.61 0.98 1.12
C GLN A 61 -13.62 0.33 2.51
N LEU A 62 -13.45 -0.99 2.58
CA LEU A 62 -13.38 -1.71 3.86
C LEU A 62 -12.13 -1.32 4.66
N LYS A 63 -10.97 -1.20 4.00
CA LYS A 63 -9.73 -0.72 4.61
C LYS A 63 -9.88 0.71 5.13
N ALA A 64 -10.50 1.61 4.36
CA ALA A 64 -10.75 2.98 4.78
C ALA A 64 -11.69 3.07 5.99
N LYS A 65 -12.76 2.26 6.02
CA LYS A 65 -13.67 2.18 7.17
C LYS A 65 -12.98 1.63 8.42
N ALA A 66 -12.19 0.56 8.27
CA ALA A 66 -11.42 0.00 9.38
C ALA A 66 -10.40 1.00 9.94
N ALA A 67 -9.69 1.72 9.06
CA ALA A 67 -8.77 2.78 9.45
C ALA A 67 -9.48 3.94 10.18
N SER A 68 -10.67 4.37 9.70
CA SER A 68 -11.45 5.42 10.33
C SER A 68 -11.95 5.03 11.73
N ALA A 69 -12.45 3.81 11.89
CA ALA A 69 -12.87 3.30 13.20
C ALA A 69 -11.69 3.20 14.17
N ALA A 70 -10.53 2.71 13.71
CA ALA A 70 -9.31 2.68 14.51
C ALA A 70 -8.84 4.10 14.89
N GLY A 71 -9.06 5.10 14.04
CA GLY A 71 -8.66 6.48 14.30
C GLY A 71 -9.34 7.13 15.51
N ASP A 72 -10.56 6.70 15.85
CA ASP A 72 -11.26 7.20 17.03
C ASP A 72 -10.66 6.65 18.32
N ASP A 73 -10.39 5.36 18.39
CA ASP A 73 -9.75 4.72 19.53
C ASP A 73 -8.27 5.14 19.68
N LEU A 74 -7.55 5.26 18.56
CA LEU A 74 -6.14 5.66 18.54
C LEU A 74 -5.93 7.09 19.05
N SER A 75 -6.85 8.01 18.78
CA SER A 75 -6.72 9.39 19.28
C SER A 75 -6.74 9.48 20.80
N ALA A 76 -7.41 8.54 21.47
CA ALA A 76 -7.43 8.45 22.93
C ALA A 76 -6.12 7.86 23.52
N ALA A 77 -5.36 7.12 22.72
CA ALA A 77 -4.07 6.54 23.12
C ALA A 77 -2.88 7.49 22.94
N ALA A 78 -3.11 8.73 22.48
CA ALA A 78 -2.05 9.71 22.31
C ALA A 78 -1.52 10.18 23.69
N VAL A 79 -0.21 10.17 23.85
CA VAL A 79 0.48 10.64 25.07
C VAL A 79 0.92 12.08 24.85
N GLU A 80 0.71 12.94 25.85
CA GLU A 80 1.18 14.32 25.78
C GLU A 80 2.63 14.42 26.31
N ILE A 81 3.53 14.95 25.48
CA ILE A 81 4.94 15.17 25.78
C ILE A 81 5.29 16.60 25.43
N LYS A 82 5.70 17.39 26.41
CA LYS A 82 6.10 18.80 26.26
C LYS A 82 5.11 19.67 25.50
N GLY A 83 3.80 19.42 25.69
CA GLY A 83 2.72 20.14 25.01
C GLY A 83 2.45 19.72 23.56
N ALA A 84 2.99 18.61 23.12
CA ALA A 84 2.67 17.95 21.87
C ALA A 84 2.09 16.55 22.14
N LYS A 85 1.06 16.17 21.40
CA LYS A 85 0.51 14.81 21.45
C LYS A 85 1.34 13.87 20.59
N VAL A 86 1.79 12.78 21.16
CA VAL A 86 2.58 11.75 20.48
C VAL A 86 1.74 10.49 20.37
N LEU A 87 1.53 10.03 19.16
CA LEU A 87 0.80 8.80 18.88
C LEU A 87 1.70 7.85 18.09
N ALA A 88 1.94 6.67 18.65
CA ALA A 88 2.61 5.57 17.99
C ALA A 88 1.69 4.35 18.03
N ALA A 89 1.35 3.77 16.90
CA ALA A 89 0.46 2.61 16.85
C ALA A 89 0.82 1.63 15.73
N ARG A 90 0.61 0.34 16.02
CA ARG A 90 0.75 -0.75 15.09
C ARG A 90 -0.61 -1.09 14.47
N LEU A 91 -0.66 -1.15 13.13
CA LEU A 91 -1.86 -1.39 12.35
C LEU A 91 -1.52 -2.33 11.18
N ASP A 92 -1.56 -3.62 11.45
CA ASP A 92 -1.25 -4.65 10.46
C ASP A 92 -2.34 -4.76 9.38
N GLY A 93 -1.94 -5.14 8.17
CA GLY A 93 -2.85 -5.32 7.02
C GLY A 93 -3.26 -4.04 6.30
N LEU A 94 -2.79 -2.86 6.73
CA LEU A 94 -3.01 -1.59 6.05
C LEU A 94 -1.84 -1.25 5.12
N ASP A 95 -2.16 -0.78 3.92
CA ASP A 95 -1.16 -0.27 2.99
C ASP A 95 -0.75 1.18 3.31
N GLY A 96 0.30 1.66 2.63
CA GLY A 96 0.81 3.01 2.85
C GLY A 96 -0.21 4.11 2.57
N LYS A 97 -1.17 3.90 1.66
CA LYS A 97 -2.24 4.88 1.35
C LYS A 97 -3.24 4.99 2.49
N ALA A 98 -3.67 3.86 3.03
CA ALA A 98 -4.60 3.81 4.15
C ALA A 98 -3.96 4.42 5.42
N LEU A 99 -2.69 4.12 5.70
CA LEU A 99 -1.95 4.72 6.81
C LEU A 99 -1.76 6.23 6.64
N LEU A 100 -1.50 6.72 5.42
CA LEU A 100 -1.41 8.15 5.13
C LEU A 100 -2.72 8.88 5.41
N ALA A 101 -3.85 8.34 4.92
CA ALA A 101 -5.16 8.92 5.15
C ALA A 101 -5.49 8.97 6.64
N LEU A 102 -5.13 7.93 7.39
CA LEU A 102 -5.31 7.88 8.84
C LEU A 102 -4.44 8.89 9.58
N VAL A 103 -3.18 9.07 9.18
CA VAL A 103 -2.30 10.09 9.74
C VAL A 103 -2.86 11.49 9.52
N ASP A 104 -3.39 11.79 8.32
CA ASP A 104 -4.02 13.09 8.04
C ASP A 104 -5.27 13.33 8.90
N GLN A 105 -6.12 12.32 9.09
CA GLN A 105 -7.27 12.40 10.00
C GLN A 105 -6.83 12.67 11.44
N LEU A 106 -5.84 11.92 11.92
CA LEU A 106 -5.32 12.05 13.28
C LEU A 106 -4.63 13.41 13.50
N LYS A 107 -3.89 13.95 12.52
CA LYS A 107 -3.32 15.32 12.61
C LYS A 107 -4.42 16.36 12.81
N ASN A 108 -5.51 16.27 12.05
CA ASN A 108 -6.64 17.20 12.18
C ASN A 108 -7.37 17.06 13.52
N LYS A 109 -7.46 15.83 14.05
CA LYS A 109 -8.19 15.55 15.30
C LYS A 109 -7.36 15.90 16.55
N LEU A 110 -6.07 15.60 16.55
CA LEU A 110 -5.17 15.82 17.68
C LEU A 110 -4.69 17.26 17.80
N GLY A 111 -4.66 18.01 16.70
CA GLY A 111 -4.14 19.37 16.65
C GLY A 111 -2.61 19.38 16.64
N ARG A 112 -1.95 19.72 17.74
CA ARG A 112 -0.49 19.74 17.88
C ARG A 112 0.04 18.33 18.15
N ALA A 113 0.54 17.63 17.13
CA ALA A 113 0.87 16.22 17.27
C ALA A 113 2.02 15.71 16.38
N VAL A 114 2.68 14.68 16.88
CA VAL A 114 3.60 13.81 16.14
C VAL A 114 3.00 12.40 16.11
N ILE A 115 2.85 11.84 14.94
CA ILE A 115 2.19 10.56 14.71
C ILE A 115 3.15 9.64 13.97
N LEU A 116 3.30 8.42 14.44
CA LEU A 116 4.03 7.35 13.76
C LEU A 116 3.15 6.11 13.73
N LEU A 117 2.66 5.77 12.56
CA LEU A 117 1.92 4.55 12.33
C LEU A 117 2.75 3.55 11.55
N GLY A 118 2.63 2.28 11.89
CA GLY A 118 3.31 1.21 11.17
C GLY A 118 2.53 -0.09 11.25
N GLY A 119 2.76 -0.97 10.29
CA GLY A 119 2.15 -2.28 10.25
C GLY A 119 2.89 -3.22 9.31
N GLU A 120 2.53 -4.49 9.39
CA GLU A 120 3.00 -5.51 8.47
C GLU A 120 1.96 -5.77 7.38
N LEU A 121 2.41 -5.79 6.13
CA LEU A 121 1.62 -6.15 4.96
C LEU A 121 2.46 -7.02 4.04
N ASP A 122 1.98 -8.23 3.74
CA ASP A 122 2.64 -9.19 2.84
C ASP A 122 4.13 -9.46 3.20
N GLY A 123 4.43 -9.58 4.51
CA GLY A 123 5.79 -9.82 5.01
C GLY A 123 6.73 -8.62 4.93
N LYS A 124 6.19 -7.41 4.69
CA LYS A 124 6.95 -6.16 4.66
C LYS A 124 6.40 -5.18 5.69
N VAL A 125 7.29 -4.42 6.29
CA VAL A 125 6.92 -3.34 7.20
C VAL A 125 6.63 -2.08 6.39
N VAL A 126 5.48 -1.46 6.65
CA VAL A 126 5.08 -0.16 6.13
C VAL A 126 5.01 0.82 7.28
N LEU A 127 5.65 1.98 7.13
CA LEU A 127 5.69 3.04 8.14
C LEU A 127 5.22 4.36 7.54
N VAL A 128 4.44 5.12 8.30
CA VAL A 128 4.03 6.50 7.95
C VAL A 128 4.19 7.39 9.18
N ALA A 129 4.89 8.51 9.00
CA ALA A 129 5.05 9.53 10.03
C ALA A 129 4.37 10.83 9.61
N GLY A 130 3.70 11.50 10.54
CA GLY A 130 3.10 12.80 10.36
C GLY A 130 3.47 13.75 11.51
N VAL A 131 3.74 14.99 11.17
CA VAL A 131 3.99 16.09 12.11
C VAL A 131 3.09 17.24 11.73
N THR A 132 2.42 17.84 12.69
CA THR A 132 1.57 19.01 12.45
C THR A 132 2.41 20.23 12.12
N GLN A 133 1.87 21.15 11.31
CA GLN A 133 2.65 22.25 10.74
C GLN A 133 3.32 23.16 11.77
N ASP A 134 2.68 23.35 12.90
CA ASP A 134 3.20 24.14 14.04
C ASP A 134 4.47 23.53 14.66
N LEU A 135 4.68 22.22 14.50
CA LEU A 135 5.86 21.51 15.02
C LEU A 135 6.95 21.30 13.97
N THR A 136 6.68 21.51 12.67
CA THR A 136 7.64 21.22 11.58
C THR A 136 8.91 22.07 11.63
N GLY A 137 8.90 23.20 12.32
CA GLY A 137 10.08 24.02 12.57
C GLY A 137 11.12 23.38 13.52
N GLN A 138 10.68 22.50 14.39
CA GLN A 138 11.51 21.83 15.41
C GLN A 138 11.63 20.33 15.13
N LEU A 139 10.54 19.69 14.72
CA LEU A 139 10.45 18.26 14.46
C LEU A 139 10.08 18.00 13.01
N LYS A 140 10.81 17.13 12.33
CA LYS A 140 10.54 16.80 10.93
C LYS A 140 10.17 15.32 10.79
N ALA A 141 9.02 15.06 10.17
CA ALA A 141 8.55 13.70 9.92
C ALA A 141 9.58 12.86 9.12
N GLY A 142 10.31 13.49 8.20
CA GLY A 142 11.36 12.82 7.42
C GLY A 142 12.54 12.33 8.27
N GLU A 143 12.89 13.03 9.33
CA GLU A 143 13.97 12.63 10.26
C GLU A 143 13.52 11.47 11.15
N LEU A 144 12.32 11.58 11.73
CA LEU A 144 11.69 10.49 12.48
C LEU A 144 11.58 9.23 11.61
N MET A 145 11.13 9.39 10.36
CA MET A 145 10.96 8.26 9.44
C MET A 145 12.28 7.58 9.10
N LYS A 146 13.38 8.33 8.92
CA LYS A 146 14.70 7.74 8.67
C LYS A 146 15.15 6.85 9.82
N GLN A 147 14.93 7.29 11.06
CA GLN A 147 15.28 6.51 12.25
C GLN A 147 14.40 5.26 12.39
N ALA A 148 13.08 5.43 12.23
CA ALA A 148 12.13 4.33 12.34
C ALA A 148 12.34 3.26 11.25
N ALA A 149 12.55 3.69 10.00
CA ALA A 149 12.80 2.77 8.89
C ALA A 149 14.16 2.05 9.02
N ALA A 150 15.20 2.70 9.54
CA ALA A 150 16.47 2.05 9.82
C ALA A 150 16.35 0.96 10.89
N ALA A 151 15.52 1.15 11.92
CA ALA A 151 15.28 0.16 12.97
C ALA A 151 14.64 -1.13 12.40
N VAL A 152 13.79 -1.03 11.38
CA VAL A 152 13.15 -2.18 10.73
C VAL A 152 13.93 -2.69 9.50
N GLY A 153 15.21 -2.33 9.38
CA GLY A 153 16.07 -2.81 8.31
C GLY A 153 15.73 -2.28 6.91
N GLY A 154 15.22 -1.05 6.84
CA GLY A 154 14.79 -0.46 5.58
C GLY A 154 15.20 0.99 5.38
N LYS A 155 14.45 1.71 4.57
CA LYS A 155 14.69 3.12 4.23
C LYS A 155 13.37 3.90 4.26
N GLY A 156 13.47 5.18 4.58
CA GLY A 156 12.32 6.07 4.58
C GLY A 156 12.73 7.53 4.49
N GLY A 157 11.76 8.37 4.26
CA GLY A 157 11.94 9.81 4.19
C GLY A 157 10.69 10.49 3.65
N GLY A 158 10.73 11.80 3.50
CA GLY A 158 9.60 12.57 3.02
C GLY A 158 9.75 14.04 3.36
N ARG A 159 8.62 14.73 3.33
CA ARG A 159 8.50 16.14 3.68
C ARG A 159 8.57 16.33 5.22
N PRO A 160 8.76 17.58 5.69
CA PRO A 160 8.76 17.86 7.13
C PRO A 160 7.45 17.50 7.83
N ASP A 161 6.32 17.62 7.13
CA ASP A 161 4.97 17.37 7.65
C ASP A 161 4.47 15.94 7.50
N MET A 162 5.07 15.17 6.55
CA MET A 162 4.63 13.82 6.19
C MET A 162 5.78 13.02 5.58
N ALA A 163 5.99 11.80 6.05
CA ALA A 163 7.03 10.92 5.54
C ALA A 163 6.57 9.45 5.52
N GLN A 164 7.14 8.69 4.60
CA GLN A 164 6.87 7.27 4.45
C GLN A 164 8.17 6.48 4.44
N GLY A 165 8.08 5.25 4.88
CA GLY A 165 9.19 4.33 4.87
C GLY A 165 8.72 2.90 5.07
N GLY A 166 9.67 2.00 5.19
CA GLY A 166 9.39 0.61 5.47
C GLY A 166 10.66 -0.20 5.55
N GLY A 167 10.50 -1.47 5.85
CA GLY A 167 11.60 -2.41 6.00
C GLY A 167 11.12 -3.85 5.87
N THR A 168 11.97 -4.76 6.27
CA THR A 168 11.71 -6.20 6.18
C THR A 168 11.68 -6.89 7.55
N ASP A 169 12.03 -6.18 8.62
CA ASP A 169 12.12 -6.73 9.97
C ASP A 169 10.90 -6.32 10.80
N ALA A 170 9.82 -7.09 10.69
CA ALA A 170 8.58 -6.86 11.43
C ALA A 170 8.73 -7.08 12.95
N ALA A 171 9.74 -7.86 13.39
CA ALA A 171 9.99 -8.09 14.82
C ALA A 171 10.45 -6.82 15.54
N LYS A 172 11.05 -5.89 14.83
CA LYS A 172 11.51 -4.59 15.36
C LYS A 172 10.53 -3.45 15.16
N LEU A 173 9.32 -3.73 14.69
CA LEU A 173 8.32 -2.70 14.44
C LEU A 173 7.94 -1.93 15.72
N ASP A 174 7.77 -2.65 16.84
CA ASP A 174 7.41 -2.03 18.11
C ASP A 174 8.54 -1.14 18.66
N GLU A 175 9.80 -1.55 18.44
CA GLU A 175 10.97 -0.73 18.77
C GLU A 175 11.02 0.54 17.91
N ALA A 176 10.73 0.42 16.62
CA ALA A 176 10.65 1.56 15.70
C ALA A 176 9.54 2.54 16.10
N LEU A 177 8.38 2.04 16.53
CA LEU A 177 7.27 2.86 17.00
C LEU A 177 7.62 3.61 18.31
N ALA A 178 8.34 2.98 19.22
CA ALA A 178 8.80 3.64 20.47
C ALA A 178 9.77 4.80 20.22
N LEU A 179 10.41 4.88 19.04
CA LEU A 179 11.26 6.03 18.69
C LEU A 179 10.49 7.34 18.58
N ALA A 180 9.18 7.31 18.30
CA ALA A 180 8.38 8.52 18.19
C ALA A 180 8.37 9.34 19.48
N GLN A 181 8.26 8.70 20.63
CA GLN A 181 8.28 9.36 21.95
C GLN A 181 9.65 9.99 22.22
N ARG A 182 10.73 9.20 22.04
CA ARG A 182 12.10 9.67 22.23
C ARG A 182 12.46 10.81 21.29
N PHE A 183 11.99 10.77 20.06
CA PHE A 183 12.22 11.82 19.07
C PHE A 183 11.62 13.15 19.49
N VAL A 184 10.41 13.13 20.06
CA VAL A 184 9.75 14.34 20.58
C VAL A 184 10.42 14.84 21.86
N GLU A 185 10.80 13.95 22.77
CA GLU A 185 11.53 14.32 24.01
C GLU A 185 12.86 15.02 23.74
N GLN A 186 13.55 14.64 22.67
CA GLN A 186 14.85 15.22 22.30
C GLN A 186 14.72 16.49 21.47
N GLY A 187 13.63 16.64 20.71
CA GLY A 187 13.47 17.73 19.75
C GLY A 187 12.65 18.92 20.26
N LEU A 188 11.92 18.77 21.36
CA LEU A 188 11.21 19.83 22.11
C LEU A 188 11.86 20.05 23.46
#